data_a584a89b88d3a1240a1331b735faba06
#
_entry.id   a584a89b88d3a1240a1331b735faba06
#
_cell.length_a   1.000
_cell.length_b   1.000
_cell.length_c   1.000
_cell.angle_alpha   90.00
_cell.angle_beta   90.00
_cell.angle_gamma   90.00
#
_symmetry.space_group_name_H-M   'P 1'
#
loop_
_entity.id
_entity.type
_entity.pdbx_description
1 polymer ?
#
loop_
_entity_poly.entity_id
_entity_poly.type
_entity_poly.pdbx_seq_one_letter_code
_entity_poly.pdbx_strand_id
1 'polypeptide(L)'
;MEQRIPAVSELNGSLCCTLLDRRSSVPLSGARITCLGRGNGAIRFDADRFGRFTTAMPEGVYDLVISARGYLSLLVRGVGVLAGHRQLVTRALIPGEGDDCDHEPAGALGGYITDRLGRPVANVTIHVNGENGEASYTTRSDREGAYLLHGVLPQTYDLTLCAMERRLAREHVAITGPHDFVRLDLRLMQM
;
A
#
# COMPACT_ATOMS: atom_id res chain seq x y z
N MET A 1 2.12 40.40 -27.48
CA MET A 1 1.74 39.07 -27.97
C MET A 1 2.25 38.09 -26.93
N GLU A 2 1.44 37.84 -25.92
CA GLU A 2 1.77 37.04 -24.72
C GLU A 2 1.56 35.57 -25.06
N GLN A 3 2.66 34.83 -25.22
CA GLN A 3 2.58 33.38 -25.36
C GLN A 3 2.08 32.78 -24.04
N ARG A 4 0.80 32.47 -24.00
CA ARG A 4 0.22 31.63 -22.98
C ARG A 4 0.89 30.27 -23.04
N ILE A 5 1.78 30.01 -22.10
CA ILE A 5 2.27 28.64 -21.82
C ILE A 5 1.04 27.81 -21.54
N PRO A 6 0.75 26.75 -22.31
CA PRO A 6 -0.37 25.87 -21.99
C PRO A 6 -0.14 25.34 -20.57
N ALA A 7 -1.16 25.43 -19.71
CA ALA A 7 -1.19 24.76 -18.44
C ALA A 7 -0.74 23.31 -18.69
N VAL A 8 0.14 22.80 -17.83
CA VAL A 8 0.62 21.41 -17.86
C VAL A 8 -0.64 20.54 -17.90
N SER A 9 -1.06 20.14 -19.09
CA SER A 9 -2.07 19.12 -19.25
C SER A 9 -1.44 17.89 -18.63
N GLU A 10 -2.03 17.40 -17.55
CA GLU A 10 -1.59 16.19 -16.90
C GLU A 10 -1.42 15.12 -17.98
N LEU A 11 -0.18 14.81 -18.27
CA LEU A 11 0.16 13.78 -19.24
C LEU A 11 -0.23 12.45 -18.60
N ASN A 12 -1.40 11.93 -18.96
CA ASN A 12 -1.91 10.71 -18.44
C ASN A 12 -1.42 9.51 -19.25
N GLY A 13 -0.96 8.49 -18.56
CA GLY A 13 -0.86 7.13 -19.05
C GLY A 13 -2.09 6.31 -18.65
N SER A 14 -2.07 5.04 -18.92
CA SER A 14 -3.09 4.11 -18.42
C SER A 14 -2.48 2.92 -17.70
N LEU A 15 -3.07 2.56 -16.57
CA LEU A 15 -2.76 1.36 -15.81
C LEU A 15 -3.85 0.33 -16.01
N CYS A 16 -3.46 -0.86 -16.45
CA CYS A 16 -4.36 -2.01 -16.65
C CYS A 16 -3.84 -3.17 -15.80
N CYS A 17 -4.62 -3.61 -14.81
CA CYS A 17 -4.31 -4.76 -13.97
C CYS A 17 -5.19 -5.96 -14.32
N THR A 18 -4.61 -7.16 -14.16
CA THR A 18 -5.34 -8.44 -14.17
C THR A 18 -4.94 -9.23 -12.94
N LEU A 19 -5.95 -9.64 -12.17
CA LEU A 19 -5.78 -10.33 -10.89
C LEU A 19 -6.35 -11.73 -10.96
N LEU A 20 -5.56 -12.71 -10.54
CA LEU A 20 -5.86 -14.12 -10.65
C LEU A 20 -5.65 -14.81 -9.29
N ASP A 21 -6.36 -15.90 -9.07
CA ASP A 21 -6.04 -16.88 -8.04
C ASP A 21 -4.76 -17.65 -8.42
N ARG A 22 -3.80 -17.75 -7.52
CA ARG A 22 -2.52 -18.41 -7.80
C ARG A 22 -2.63 -19.92 -8.03
N ARG A 23 -3.62 -20.56 -7.41
CA ARG A 23 -3.80 -22.02 -7.49
C ARG A 23 -4.61 -22.42 -8.71
N SER A 24 -5.70 -21.71 -8.96
CA SER A 24 -6.68 -22.07 -10.00
C SER A 24 -6.56 -21.24 -11.28
N SER A 25 -5.80 -20.13 -11.25
CA SER A 25 -5.74 -19.14 -12.32
C SER A 25 -7.10 -18.50 -12.65
N VAL A 26 -8.08 -18.64 -11.78
CA VAL A 26 -9.39 -18.00 -11.93
C VAL A 26 -9.28 -16.51 -11.66
N PRO A 27 -9.96 -15.64 -12.45
CA PRO A 27 -9.99 -14.22 -12.21
C PRO A 27 -10.60 -13.84 -10.86
N LEU A 28 -9.99 -12.89 -10.16
CA LEU A 28 -10.45 -12.40 -8.86
C LEU A 28 -11.38 -11.20 -9.02
N SER A 29 -12.67 -11.47 -9.12
CA SER A 29 -13.72 -10.46 -9.16
C SER A 29 -13.80 -9.68 -7.85
N GLY A 30 -14.00 -8.36 -7.94
CA GLY A 30 -14.16 -7.50 -6.77
C GLY A 30 -12.91 -7.35 -5.90
N ALA A 31 -11.75 -7.81 -6.39
CA ALA A 31 -10.49 -7.53 -5.72
C ALA A 31 -10.24 -6.02 -5.71
N ARG A 32 -9.78 -5.50 -4.56
CA ARG A 32 -9.52 -4.08 -4.36
C ARG A 32 -8.07 -3.74 -4.65
N ILE A 33 -7.85 -2.66 -5.37
CA ILE A 33 -6.53 -2.15 -5.71
C ILE A 33 -6.42 -0.72 -5.19
N THR A 34 -5.41 -0.45 -4.37
CA THR A 34 -5.08 0.89 -3.91
C THR A 34 -3.76 1.30 -4.55
N CYS A 35 -3.77 2.35 -5.35
CA CYS A 35 -2.58 2.91 -6.00
C CYS A 35 -2.05 4.06 -5.14
N LEU A 36 -0.79 3.97 -4.74
CA LEU A 36 -0.09 4.95 -3.92
C LEU A 36 0.96 5.65 -4.78
N GLY A 37 0.73 6.91 -5.12
CA GLY A 37 1.69 7.74 -5.83
C GLY A 37 2.46 8.66 -4.89
N ARG A 38 3.69 9.03 -5.23
CA ARG A 38 4.43 10.06 -4.50
C ARG A 38 3.72 11.41 -4.67
N GLY A 39 3.08 11.88 -3.60
CA GLY A 39 2.43 13.20 -3.56
C GLY A 39 0.95 13.26 -3.99
N ASN A 40 0.36 12.20 -4.54
CA ASN A 40 -0.99 12.22 -5.11
C ASN A 40 -2.06 11.48 -4.28
N GLY A 41 -1.80 11.18 -3.01
CA GLY A 41 -2.77 10.44 -2.20
C GLY A 41 -2.98 8.99 -2.68
N ALA A 42 -3.94 8.31 -2.07
CA ALA A 42 -4.31 6.95 -2.41
C ALA A 42 -5.52 6.96 -3.36
N ILE A 43 -5.41 6.29 -4.51
CA ILE A 43 -6.51 6.13 -5.45
C ILE A 43 -6.95 4.66 -5.41
N ARG A 44 -8.25 4.41 -5.25
CA ARG A 44 -8.80 3.06 -5.07
C ARG A 44 -9.66 2.65 -6.26
N PHE A 45 -9.53 1.37 -6.61
CA PHE A 45 -10.30 0.73 -7.68
C PHE A 45 -10.72 -0.67 -7.25
N ASP A 46 -11.83 -1.14 -7.81
CA ASP A 46 -12.26 -2.53 -7.68
C ASP A 46 -12.15 -3.22 -9.04
N ALA A 47 -11.68 -4.47 -9.05
CA ALA A 47 -11.61 -5.27 -10.25
C ALA A 47 -13.01 -5.72 -10.70
N ASP A 48 -13.23 -5.77 -12.00
CA ASP A 48 -14.46 -6.25 -12.59
C ASP A 48 -14.64 -7.79 -12.44
N ARG A 49 -15.72 -8.32 -13.01
CA ARG A 49 -16.02 -9.76 -12.97
C ARG A 49 -14.95 -10.65 -13.62
N PHE A 50 -14.04 -10.08 -14.39
CA PHE A 50 -12.92 -10.77 -15.02
C PHE A 50 -11.59 -10.54 -14.30
N GLY A 51 -11.64 -10.01 -13.08
CA GLY A 51 -10.45 -9.68 -12.31
C GLY A 51 -9.62 -8.54 -12.90
N ARG A 52 -10.21 -7.67 -13.71
CA ARG A 52 -9.51 -6.59 -14.42
C ARG A 52 -9.96 -5.22 -13.94
N PHE A 53 -9.04 -4.28 -13.95
CA PHE A 53 -9.37 -2.87 -13.94
C PHE A 53 -8.47 -2.11 -14.93
N THR A 54 -8.98 -1.00 -15.45
CA THR A 54 -8.21 -0.08 -16.30
C THR A 54 -8.56 1.33 -15.91
N THR A 55 -7.55 2.17 -15.73
CA THR A 55 -7.73 3.57 -15.37
C THR A 55 -6.67 4.45 -16.02
N ALA A 56 -7.03 5.71 -16.29
CA ALA A 56 -6.06 6.74 -16.63
C ALA A 56 -5.43 7.29 -15.33
N MET A 57 -4.13 7.47 -15.34
CA MET A 57 -3.36 7.97 -14.18
C MET A 57 -2.31 8.96 -14.66
N PRO A 58 -1.97 9.98 -13.86
CA PRO A 58 -0.85 10.86 -14.14
C PRO A 58 0.45 10.07 -14.33
N GLU A 59 1.34 10.58 -15.15
CA GLU A 59 2.68 10.02 -15.28
C GLU A 59 3.38 10.00 -13.93
N GLY A 60 3.98 8.85 -13.58
CA GLY A 60 4.63 8.69 -12.29
C GLY A 60 4.93 7.24 -11.93
N VAL A 61 5.43 7.05 -10.71
CA VAL A 61 5.69 5.75 -10.12
C VAL A 61 4.71 5.51 -8.97
N TYR A 62 4.07 4.36 -8.98
CA TYR A 62 3.03 3.97 -8.03
C TYR A 62 3.36 2.64 -7.37
N ASP A 63 2.99 2.52 -6.11
CA ASP A 63 2.93 1.24 -5.42
C ASP A 63 1.47 0.79 -5.37
N LEU A 64 1.21 -0.48 -5.67
CA LEU A 64 -0.14 -1.04 -5.69
C LEU A 64 -0.32 -1.96 -4.49
N VAL A 65 -1.30 -1.67 -3.64
CA VAL A 65 -1.79 -2.59 -2.61
C VAL A 65 -3.01 -3.30 -3.16
N ILE A 66 -2.93 -4.62 -3.26
CA ILE A 66 -3.99 -5.45 -3.83
C ILE A 66 -4.52 -6.38 -2.75
N SER A 67 -5.83 -6.37 -2.53
CA SER A 67 -6.51 -7.21 -1.57
C SER A 67 -7.75 -7.86 -2.17
N ALA A 68 -8.07 -9.08 -1.74
CA ALA A 68 -9.29 -9.78 -2.09
C ALA A 68 -9.71 -10.69 -0.93
N ARG A 69 -11.01 -10.92 -0.78
CA ARG A 69 -11.55 -11.79 0.28
C ARG A 69 -11.00 -13.21 0.16
N GLY A 70 -10.48 -13.77 1.25
CA GLY A 70 -9.89 -15.11 1.29
C GLY A 70 -8.50 -15.21 0.66
N TYR A 71 -7.81 -14.08 0.47
CA TYR A 71 -6.47 -14.03 -0.10
C TYR A 71 -5.53 -13.16 0.74
N LEU A 72 -4.25 -13.52 0.72
CA LEU A 72 -3.20 -12.67 1.27
C LEU A 72 -3.06 -11.42 0.41
N SER A 73 -2.98 -10.27 1.05
CA SER A 73 -2.76 -9.00 0.35
C SER A 73 -1.37 -8.93 -0.25
N LEU A 74 -1.27 -8.25 -1.39
CA LEU A 74 -0.05 -8.13 -2.18
C LEU A 74 0.35 -6.66 -2.37
N LEU A 75 1.60 -6.34 -2.09
CA LEU A 75 2.21 -5.06 -2.44
C LEU A 75 3.07 -5.23 -3.69
N VAL A 76 2.74 -4.47 -4.75
CA VAL A 76 3.52 -4.37 -5.99
C VAL A 76 4.13 -2.97 -6.05
N ARG A 77 5.46 -2.89 -6.05
CA ARG A 77 6.17 -1.61 -6.00
C ARG A 77 6.68 -1.15 -7.34
N GLY A 78 6.88 0.18 -7.42
CA GLY A 78 7.61 0.78 -8.52
C GLY A 78 6.93 0.63 -9.88
N VAL A 79 5.60 0.55 -9.91
CA VAL A 79 4.85 0.48 -11.16
C VAL A 79 4.91 1.84 -11.84
N GLY A 80 5.70 1.92 -12.92
CA GLY A 80 5.81 3.14 -13.73
C GLY A 80 4.58 3.31 -14.64
N VAL A 81 3.99 4.49 -14.64
CA VAL A 81 2.97 4.92 -15.60
C VAL A 81 3.56 6.04 -16.44
N LEU A 82 3.69 5.81 -17.76
CA LEU A 82 4.20 6.79 -18.70
C LEU A 82 3.05 7.41 -19.49
N ALA A 83 3.16 8.71 -19.75
CA ALA A 83 2.18 9.44 -20.54
C ALA A 83 1.97 8.80 -21.93
N GLY A 84 0.72 8.67 -22.33
CA GLY A 84 0.36 8.06 -23.61
C GLY A 84 0.60 6.57 -23.72
N HIS A 85 1.11 5.90 -22.69
CA HIS A 85 1.39 4.47 -22.68
C HIS A 85 0.46 3.69 -21.76
N ARG A 86 0.25 2.41 -22.10
CA ARG A 86 -0.50 1.47 -21.27
C ARG A 86 0.45 0.58 -20.49
N GLN A 87 0.47 0.73 -19.17
CA GLN A 87 1.18 -0.17 -18.27
C GLN A 87 0.31 -1.38 -17.95
N LEU A 88 0.82 -2.59 -18.21
CA LEU A 88 0.13 -3.85 -17.90
C LEU A 88 0.73 -4.48 -16.65
N VAL A 89 -0.11 -4.83 -15.68
CA VAL A 89 0.28 -5.51 -14.45
C VAL A 89 -0.60 -6.75 -14.26
N THR A 90 -0.01 -7.93 -14.33
CA THR A 90 -0.71 -9.18 -14.00
C THR A 90 -0.16 -9.74 -12.72
N ARG A 91 -1.02 -10.05 -11.76
CA ARG A 91 -0.62 -10.62 -10.46
C ARG A 91 -1.57 -11.73 -10.04
N ALA A 92 -1.01 -12.73 -9.38
CA ALA A 92 -1.77 -13.83 -8.80
C ALA A 92 -1.68 -13.74 -7.26
N LEU A 93 -2.82 -13.73 -6.58
CA LEU A 93 -2.92 -13.72 -5.14
C LEU A 93 -2.92 -15.13 -4.59
N ILE A 94 -2.31 -15.29 -3.42
CA ILE A 94 -2.23 -16.56 -2.72
C ILE A 94 -3.47 -16.68 -1.82
N PRO A 95 -4.29 -17.75 -1.96
CA PRO A 95 -5.34 -18.03 -1.00
C PRO A 95 -4.75 -18.17 0.41
N GLY A 96 -5.34 -17.53 1.39
CA GLY A 96 -4.90 -17.53 2.78
C GLY A 96 -6.03 -17.18 3.71
N GLU A 97 -5.96 -17.68 4.95
CA GLU A 97 -6.80 -17.21 6.05
C GLU A 97 -6.25 -15.86 6.54
N GLY A 98 -6.68 -14.83 5.91
CA GLY A 98 -6.35 -13.48 6.27
C GLY A 98 -7.33 -12.58 5.56
N ASP A 99 -8.07 -11.84 6.31
CA ASP A 99 -9.13 -10.94 5.89
C ASP A 99 -10.41 -11.63 5.41
N ASP A 100 -11.12 -12.28 6.33
CA ASP A 100 -12.57 -12.33 6.27
C ASP A 100 -13.06 -10.88 6.33
N CYS A 101 -13.40 -10.33 5.15
CA CYS A 101 -13.95 -8.97 5.03
C CYS A 101 -15.36 -8.83 5.65
N ASP A 102 -15.83 -9.81 6.38
CA ASP A 102 -17.04 -9.76 7.21
C ASP A 102 -16.76 -9.21 8.62
N HIS A 103 -15.50 -8.94 8.94
CA HIS A 103 -15.11 -8.22 10.15
C HIS A 103 -15.22 -6.71 9.90
N GLU A 104 -15.43 -5.96 10.96
CA GLU A 104 -15.62 -4.50 10.92
C GLU A 104 -14.69 -3.83 9.91
N PRO A 105 -15.22 -2.88 9.12
CA PRO A 105 -14.45 -2.25 8.07
C PRO A 105 -13.17 -1.66 8.65
N ALA A 106 -12.06 -2.26 8.31
CA ALA A 106 -10.74 -1.94 8.84
C ALA A 106 -9.90 -1.18 7.81
N GLY A 107 -8.99 -0.36 8.29
CA GLY A 107 -8.01 0.35 7.49
C GLY A 107 -6.74 -0.46 7.23
N ALA A 108 -5.75 0.18 6.65
CA ALA A 108 -4.41 -0.37 6.48
C ALA A 108 -3.36 0.71 6.78
N LEU A 109 -2.21 0.26 7.29
CA LEU A 109 -1.04 1.09 7.57
C LEU A 109 0.16 0.49 6.83
N GLY A 110 0.91 1.32 6.11
CA GLY A 110 2.11 0.85 5.42
C GLY A 110 3.02 1.98 5.00
N GLY A 111 4.24 1.63 4.59
CA GLY A 111 5.22 2.61 4.16
C GLY A 111 6.61 1.99 4.02
N TYR A 112 7.61 2.85 3.97
CA TYR A 112 9.00 2.47 3.83
C TYR A 112 9.83 2.91 5.02
N ILE A 113 10.79 2.08 5.41
CA ILE A 113 11.78 2.40 6.42
C ILE A 113 13.13 2.62 5.74
N THR A 114 13.70 3.80 5.95
CA THR A 114 15.00 4.17 5.41
C THR A 114 15.96 4.62 6.50
N ASP A 115 17.26 4.50 6.24
CA ASP A 115 18.29 5.11 7.08
C ASP A 115 18.43 6.62 6.79
N ARG A 116 19.35 7.29 7.48
CA ARG A 116 19.66 8.72 7.27
C ARG A 116 20.17 9.06 5.87
N LEU A 117 20.65 8.08 5.12
CA LEU A 117 21.12 8.25 3.75
C LEU A 117 20.04 7.91 2.71
N GLY A 118 18.80 7.59 3.15
CA GLY A 118 17.70 7.20 2.28
C GLY A 118 17.77 5.75 1.78
N ARG A 119 18.69 4.94 2.31
CA ARG A 119 18.79 3.52 1.94
C ARG A 119 17.73 2.70 2.68
N PRO A 120 17.11 1.69 2.03
CA PRO A 120 16.10 0.85 2.67
C PRO A 120 16.68 0.05 3.84
N VAL A 121 15.90 -0.07 4.92
CA VAL A 121 16.27 -0.85 6.10
C VAL A 121 15.34 -2.05 6.25
N ALA A 122 15.91 -3.25 6.13
CA ALA A 122 15.20 -4.50 6.27
C ALA A 122 15.15 -5.00 7.72
N ASN A 123 14.20 -5.92 7.99
CA ASN A 123 14.07 -6.63 9.26
C ASN A 123 13.83 -5.73 10.48
N VAL A 124 13.29 -4.55 10.29
CA VAL A 124 12.78 -3.72 11.39
C VAL A 124 11.42 -4.26 11.80
N THR A 125 11.26 -4.61 13.05
CA THR A 125 9.96 -5.00 13.61
C THR A 125 9.21 -3.74 14.01
N ILE A 126 7.97 -3.62 13.59
CA ILE A 126 7.05 -2.54 13.91
C ILE A 126 5.95 -3.11 14.79
N HIS A 127 5.89 -2.67 16.05
CA HIS A 127 4.78 -2.92 16.96
C HIS A 127 3.83 -1.74 16.90
N VAL A 128 2.55 -2.03 16.67
CA VAL A 128 1.47 -1.04 16.53
C VAL A 128 0.46 -1.31 17.62
N ASN A 129 0.38 -0.46 18.62
CA ASN A 129 -0.47 -0.63 19.78
C ASN A 129 -1.52 0.48 19.83
N GLY A 130 -2.79 0.10 19.90
CA GLY A 130 -3.88 1.04 20.07
C GLY A 130 -3.78 1.76 21.42
N GLU A 131 -4.11 3.05 21.46
CA GLU A 131 -4.11 3.84 22.69
C GLU A 131 -4.99 3.24 23.79
N ASN A 132 -6.08 2.58 23.39
CA ASN A 132 -7.00 1.93 24.34
C ASN A 132 -6.53 0.54 24.79
N GLY A 133 -5.38 0.04 24.29
CA GLY A 133 -4.85 -1.28 24.63
C GLY A 133 -5.65 -2.46 24.03
N GLU A 134 -6.70 -2.20 23.27
CA GLU A 134 -7.60 -3.23 22.74
C GLU A 134 -7.11 -3.89 21.46
N ALA A 135 -6.24 -3.22 20.70
CA ALA A 135 -5.69 -3.75 19.45
C ALA A 135 -4.17 -3.64 19.41
N SER A 136 -3.52 -4.74 19.08
CA SER A 136 -2.07 -4.78 18.92
C SER A 136 -1.73 -5.57 17.66
N TYR A 137 -0.86 -4.98 16.83
CA TYR A 137 -0.41 -5.58 15.59
C TYR A 137 1.12 -5.57 15.53
N THR A 138 1.67 -6.48 14.74
CA THR A 138 3.11 -6.52 14.50
C THR A 138 3.37 -6.82 13.03
N THR A 139 4.28 -6.08 12.43
CA THR A 139 4.78 -6.34 11.08
C THR A 139 6.29 -6.17 11.03
N ARG A 140 6.89 -6.49 9.89
CA ARG A 140 8.33 -6.36 9.69
C ARG A 140 8.64 -5.81 8.31
N SER A 141 9.64 -4.92 8.23
CA SER A 141 10.10 -4.43 6.94
C SER A 141 10.84 -5.52 6.16
N ASP A 142 10.61 -5.55 4.85
CA ASP A 142 11.28 -6.44 3.93
C ASP A 142 12.64 -5.90 3.44
N ARG A 143 13.25 -6.55 2.42
CA ARG A 143 14.57 -6.20 1.89
C ARG A 143 14.62 -4.81 1.29
N GLU A 144 13.51 -4.30 0.80
CA GLU A 144 13.36 -2.95 0.24
C GLU A 144 12.84 -1.93 1.27
N GLY A 145 12.82 -2.32 2.56
CA GLY A 145 12.41 -1.46 3.66
C GLY A 145 10.90 -1.25 3.78
N ALA A 146 10.07 -1.93 2.97
CA ALA A 146 8.63 -1.74 3.06
C ALA A 146 8.01 -2.59 4.16
N TYR A 147 6.95 -2.05 4.74
CA TYR A 147 6.09 -2.74 5.69
C TYR A 147 4.62 -2.49 5.36
N LEU A 148 3.76 -3.41 5.75
CA LEU A 148 2.33 -3.32 5.52
C LEU A 148 1.56 -4.07 6.61
N LEU A 149 0.50 -3.43 7.08
CA LEU A 149 -0.50 -3.98 7.99
C LEU A 149 -1.88 -3.78 7.40
N HIS A 150 -2.68 -4.83 7.42
CA HIS A 150 -4.08 -4.82 7.02
C HIS A 150 -4.97 -5.12 8.21
N GLY A 151 -6.25 -4.84 8.08
CA GLY A 151 -7.22 -5.13 9.14
C GLY A 151 -7.01 -4.27 10.40
N VAL A 152 -6.46 -3.07 10.23
CA VAL A 152 -6.20 -2.15 11.35
C VAL A 152 -7.47 -1.37 11.66
N LEU A 153 -7.99 -1.51 12.88
CA LEU A 153 -9.22 -0.84 13.30
C LEU A 153 -9.05 0.69 13.34
N PRO A 154 -10.13 1.46 13.10
CA PRO A 154 -10.07 2.93 13.19
C PRO A 154 -9.84 3.40 14.62
N GLN A 155 -8.64 3.86 14.93
CA GLN A 155 -8.25 4.52 16.19
C GLN A 155 -6.85 5.13 16.05
N THR A 156 -6.35 5.74 17.12
CA THR A 156 -4.96 6.19 17.22
C THR A 156 -4.06 5.07 17.72
N TYR A 157 -2.88 4.99 17.17
CA TYR A 157 -1.89 3.96 17.46
C TYR A 157 -0.53 4.55 17.80
N ASP A 158 0.12 3.91 18.77
CA ASP A 158 1.53 4.05 19.05
C ASP A 158 2.34 3.02 18.26
N LEU A 159 3.25 3.50 17.43
CA LEU A 159 4.18 2.65 16.70
C LEU A 159 5.53 2.63 17.41
N THR A 160 6.03 1.43 17.68
CA THR A 160 7.38 1.22 18.20
C THR A 160 8.19 0.40 17.19
N LEU A 161 9.28 0.98 16.70
CA LEU A 161 10.18 0.34 15.76
C LEU A 161 11.35 -0.29 16.53
N CYS A 162 11.62 -1.54 16.26
CA CYS A 162 12.69 -2.31 16.90
C CYS A 162 13.53 -3.04 15.86
N ALA A 163 14.85 -3.01 16.02
CA ALA A 163 15.76 -3.89 15.30
C ALA A 163 16.85 -4.39 16.28
N MET A 164 17.22 -5.67 16.16
CA MET A 164 18.22 -6.30 17.03
C MET A 164 17.94 -6.06 18.54
N GLU A 165 16.67 -6.19 18.95
CA GLU A 165 16.17 -5.97 20.32
C GLU A 165 16.32 -4.53 20.84
N ARG A 166 16.70 -3.59 19.99
CA ARG A 166 16.82 -2.17 20.34
C ARG A 166 15.65 -1.38 19.76
N ARG A 167 15.06 -0.50 20.58
CA ARG A 167 14.08 0.47 20.10
C ARG A 167 14.78 1.53 19.25
N LEU A 168 14.28 1.74 18.03
CA LEU A 168 14.86 2.70 17.08
C LEU A 168 14.07 4.00 17.01
N ALA A 169 12.72 3.93 17.10
CA ALA A 169 11.85 5.08 17.00
C ALA A 169 10.48 4.80 17.63
N ARG A 170 9.73 5.86 17.90
CA ARG A 170 8.32 5.82 18.29
C ARG A 170 7.57 6.89 17.50
N GLU A 171 6.44 6.52 16.94
CA GLU A 171 5.58 7.39 16.15
C GLU A 171 4.12 7.20 16.55
N HIS A 172 3.29 8.20 16.26
CA HIS A 172 1.86 8.14 16.47
C HIS A 172 1.14 8.23 15.13
N VAL A 173 0.09 7.43 14.94
CA VAL A 173 -0.70 7.45 13.70
C VAL A 173 -2.17 7.24 14.02
N ALA A 174 -3.04 7.96 13.33
CA ALA A 174 -4.47 7.77 13.40
C ALA A 174 -4.98 7.08 12.12
N ILE A 175 -5.74 6.02 12.29
CA ILE A 175 -6.58 5.42 11.26
C ILE A 175 -7.98 5.98 11.49
N THR A 176 -8.47 6.83 10.59
CA THR A 176 -9.68 7.61 10.82
C THR A 176 -10.95 6.94 10.35
N GLY A 177 -10.82 5.94 9.50
CA GLY A 177 -11.99 5.25 8.97
C GLY A 177 -11.71 3.87 8.39
N PRO A 178 -12.79 3.14 8.15
CA PRO A 178 -12.70 1.88 7.43
C PRO A 178 -12.19 2.13 6.01
N HIS A 179 -11.34 1.24 5.55
CA HIS A 179 -10.69 1.31 4.24
C HIS A 179 -9.69 2.47 4.05
N ASP A 180 -9.36 3.19 5.13
CA ASP A 180 -8.28 4.15 5.08
C ASP A 180 -6.95 3.43 4.93
N PHE A 181 -6.14 3.89 3.97
CA PHE A 181 -4.74 3.55 3.91
C PHE A 181 -3.92 4.73 4.41
N VAL A 182 -3.26 4.54 5.55
CA VAL A 182 -2.30 5.53 6.05
C VAL A 182 -0.91 5.13 5.59
N ARG A 183 -0.28 5.98 4.78
CA ARG A 183 1.12 5.84 4.43
C ARG A 183 1.97 6.58 5.44
N LEU A 184 2.89 5.85 6.08
CA LEU A 184 3.86 6.41 7.03
C LEU A 184 5.26 5.94 6.65
N ASP A 185 6.00 6.81 5.96
CA ASP A 185 7.41 6.57 5.62
C ASP A 185 8.28 7.01 6.81
N LEU A 186 9.13 6.11 7.30
CA LEU A 186 9.91 6.29 8.51
C LEU A 186 11.40 6.37 8.19
N ARG A 187 12.08 7.34 8.81
CA ARG A 187 13.52 7.52 8.65
C ARG A 187 14.24 7.29 9.97
N LEU A 188 15.09 6.28 10.01
CA LEU A 188 15.89 5.96 11.19
C LEU A 188 17.11 6.87 11.25
N MET A 189 17.25 7.60 12.35
CA MET A 189 18.35 8.57 12.56
C MET A 189 19.59 7.92 13.17
N GLN A 190 19.46 6.72 13.74
CA GLN A 190 20.53 6.00 14.42
C GLN A 190 20.56 4.54 13.93
N MET A 191 21.54 4.22 13.16
CA MET A 191 22.05 2.85 12.94
C MET A 191 23.57 2.92 12.87
#